data_f8ce37a9a3d9d8f488d6dc88f287190e
#
_entry.id   f8ce37a9a3d9d8f488d6dc88f287190e
#
_cell.length_a   1.000
_cell.length_b   1.000
_cell.length_c   1.000
_cell.angle_alpha   90.00
_cell.angle_beta   90.00
_cell.angle_gamma   90.00
#
_symmetry.space_group_name_H-M   'P 1'
#
loop_
_entity.id
_entity.type
_entity.pdbx_description
1 polymer ?
#
loop_
_entity_poly.entity_id
_entity_poly.type
_entity_poly.pdbx_seq_one_letter_code
_entity_poly.pdbx_strand_id
1 'polypeptide(L)'
;MKPLFSLGQVVATPGALAALEKAGQQPGDFLVRHVTGDLGDVPPEDVKENELSLQHGFRLLNAYHTSAGNKLWVITEADRSSTCILLPEEY
;
A
#
# COMPACT_ATOMS: atom_id res chain seq x y z
N MET A 1 -8.28 1.10 15.84
CA MET A 1 -7.83 2.15 14.92
C MET A 1 -8.84 2.35 13.81
N LYS A 2 -9.13 3.59 13.49
CA LYS A 2 -10.04 3.89 12.39
C LYS A 2 -9.27 3.98 11.08
N PRO A 3 -9.70 3.25 10.03
CA PRO A 3 -9.11 3.45 8.72
C PRO A 3 -9.46 4.85 8.19
N LEU A 4 -8.51 5.48 7.49
CA LEU A 4 -8.69 6.81 6.92
C LEU A 4 -9.49 6.78 5.61
N PHE A 5 -9.58 5.62 4.98
CA PHE A 5 -10.29 5.43 3.71
C PHE A 5 -10.64 3.96 3.53
N SER A 6 -11.51 3.68 2.55
CA SER A 6 -11.89 2.32 2.21
C SER A 6 -10.86 1.70 1.27
N LEU A 7 -10.54 0.42 1.46
CA LEU A 7 -9.64 -0.34 0.56
C LEU A 7 -10.38 -0.85 -0.69
N GLY A 8 -11.68 -1.00 -0.62
CA GLY A 8 -12.42 -1.65 -1.68
C GLY A 8 -12.01 -3.10 -1.84
N GLN A 9 -11.97 -3.60 -3.07
CA GLN A 9 -11.52 -4.95 -3.35
C GLN A 9 -10.00 -5.02 -3.27
N VAL A 10 -9.48 -5.93 -2.44
CA VAL A 10 -8.03 -6.09 -2.27
C VAL A 10 -7.54 -7.18 -3.22
N VAL A 11 -6.51 -6.84 -4.01
CA VAL A 11 -5.83 -7.78 -4.90
C VAL A 11 -4.33 -7.71 -4.68
N ALA A 12 -3.62 -8.77 -5.01
CA ALA A 12 -2.16 -8.82 -4.89
C ALA A 12 -1.60 -9.58 -6.08
N THR A 13 -0.47 -9.11 -6.61
CA THR A 13 0.20 -9.77 -7.71
C THR A 13 0.89 -11.05 -7.24
N PRO A 14 1.14 -12.01 -8.15
CA PRO A 14 1.88 -13.22 -7.78
C PRO A 14 3.25 -12.93 -7.18
N GLY A 15 3.96 -11.91 -7.68
CA GLY A 15 5.27 -11.53 -7.14
C GLY A 15 5.16 -10.99 -5.73
N ALA A 16 4.15 -10.16 -5.45
CA ALA A 16 3.91 -9.64 -4.10
C ALA A 16 3.56 -10.77 -3.12
N LEU A 17 2.70 -11.71 -3.54
CA LEU A 17 2.36 -12.86 -2.70
C LEU A 17 3.57 -13.72 -2.39
N ALA A 18 4.44 -13.97 -3.38
CA ALA A 18 5.67 -14.74 -3.18
C ALA A 18 6.63 -14.03 -2.21
N ALA A 19 6.76 -12.71 -2.33
CA ALA A 19 7.61 -11.92 -1.44
C ALA A 19 7.10 -11.96 0.00
N LEU A 20 5.78 -11.86 0.18
CA LEU A 20 5.16 -11.94 1.50
C LEU A 20 5.36 -13.32 2.13
N GLU A 21 5.14 -14.37 1.35
CA GLU A 21 5.34 -15.75 1.81
C GLU A 21 6.78 -15.99 2.25
N LYS A 22 7.75 -15.53 1.45
CA LYS A 22 9.17 -15.63 1.78
C LYS A 22 9.50 -14.93 3.09
N ALA A 23 8.86 -13.81 3.37
CA ALA A 23 9.08 -13.02 4.59
C ALA A 23 8.28 -13.55 5.77
N GLY A 24 7.37 -14.50 5.58
CA GLY A 24 6.47 -14.98 6.62
C GLY A 24 5.47 -13.93 7.07
N GLN A 25 5.09 -13.01 6.19
CA GLN A 25 4.18 -11.92 6.48
C GLN A 25 2.89 -12.05 5.67
N GLN A 26 1.84 -11.38 6.13
CA GLN A 26 0.53 -11.41 5.49
C GLN A 26 0.23 -10.06 4.82
N PRO A 27 -0.59 -10.05 3.76
CA PRO A 27 -1.03 -8.78 3.15
C PRO A 27 -1.64 -7.81 4.16
N GLY A 28 -2.42 -8.34 5.12
CA GLY A 28 -3.05 -7.51 6.15
C GLY A 28 -2.08 -6.71 6.99
N ASP A 29 -0.85 -7.20 7.17
CA ASP A 29 0.18 -6.49 7.94
C ASP A 29 0.48 -5.12 7.32
N PHE A 30 0.45 -5.02 6.00
CA PHE A 30 0.73 -3.78 5.28
C PHE A 30 -0.54 -2.98 5.00
N LEU A 31 -1.67 -3.65 4.80
CA LEU A 31 -2.95 -2.97 4.58
C LEU A 31 -3.37 -2.15 5.79
N VAL A 32 -3.15 -2.66 7.00
CA VAL A 32 -3.42 -1.92 8.24
C VAL A 32 -2.59 -0.64 8.30
N ARG A 33 -1.30 -0.72 7.97
CA ARG A 33 -0.43 0.45 7.93
C ARG A 33 -0.91 1.45 6.89
N HIS A 34 -1.28 0.97 5.72
CA HIS A 34 -1.74 1.80 4.61
C HIS A 34 -3.01 2.60 4.98
N VAL A 35 -4.03 1.93 5.52
CA VAL A 35 -5.31 2.60 5.83
C VAL A 35 -5.24 3.49 7.06
N THR A 36 -4.26 3.32 7.94
CA THR A 36 -4.13 4.10 9.16
C THR A 36 -3.15 5.27 9.04
N GLY A 37 -2.59 5.48 7.84
CA GLY A 37 -1.75 6.63 7.55
C GLY A 37 -0.25 6.40 7.78
N ASP A 38 0.18 5.17 8.02
CA ASP A 38 1.60 4.83 8.06
C ASP A 38 2.10 4.72 6.61
N LEU A 39 2.80 5.74 6.15
CA LEU A 39 3.20 5.86 4.75
C LEU A 39 4.41 4.98 4.39
N GLY A 40 5.04 4.36 5.39
CA GLY A 40 6.20 3.49 5.15
C GLY A 40 7.42 4.29 4.70
N ASP A 41 8.07 3.81 3.65
CA ASP A 41 9.37 4.33 3.19
C ASP A 41 9.23 5.33 2.05
N VAL A 42 8.17 6.14 2.03
CA VAL A 42 7.99 7.14 0.98
C VAL A 42 8.77 8.41 1.28
N PRO A 43 9.29 9.13 0.25
CA PRO A 43 9.95 10.41 0.45
C PRO A 43 9.01 11.48 1.01
N PRO A 44 9.55 12.56 1.65
CA PRO A 44 8.71 13.63 2.21
C PRO A 44 7.76 14.29 1.20
N GLU A 45 8.17 14.44 -0.04
CA GLU A 45 7.30 15.01 -1.09
C GLU A 45 6.10 14.11 -1.38
N ASP A 46 6.26 12.79 -1.27
CA ASP A 46 5.16 11.85 -1.46
C ASP A 46 4.21 11.82 -0.28
N VAL A 47 4.70 12.15 0.92
CA VAL A 47 3.84 12.31 2.10
C VAL A 47 2.82 13.42 1.85
N LYS A 48 3.26 14.56 1.31
CA LYS A 48 2.35 15.66 0.98
C LYS A 48 1.34 15.27 -0.09
N GLU A 49 1.77 14.55 -1.13
CA GLU A 49 0.88 14.07 -2.18
C GLU A 49 -0.17 13.13 -1.64
N ASN A 50 0.20 12.23 -0.73
CA ASN A 50 -0.75 11.32 -0.11
C ASN A 50 -1.76 12.07 0.77
N GLU A 51 -1.34 13.10 1.48
CA GLU A 51 -2.25 13.95 2.25
C GLU A 51 -3.26 14.64 1.35
N LEU A 52 -2.80 15.20 0.22
CA LEU A 52 -3.69 15.82 -0.76
C LEU A 52 -4.62 14.79 -1.38
N SER A 53 -4.13 13.59 -1.64
CA SER A 53 -4.94 12.50 -2.20
C SER A 53 -6.06 12.09 -1.25
N LEU A 54 -5.79 12.07 0.06
CA LEU A 54 -6.83 11.81 1.06
C LEU A 54 -7.91 12.89 1.05
N GLN A 55 -7.50 14.17 0.96
CA GLN A 55 -8.43 15.29 0.98
C GLN A 55 -9.24 15.40 -0.31
N HIS A 56 -8.63 15.13 -1.46
CA HIS A 56 -9.22 15.38 -2.76
C HIS A 56 -9.68 14.12 -3.51
N GLY A 57 -9.53 12.95 -2.90
CA GLY A 57 -9.99 11.70 -3.51
C GLY A 57 -9.13 11.23 -4.67
N PHE A 58 -7.83 11.50 -4.63
CA PHE A 58 -6.89 10.97 -5.63
C PHE A 58 -6.37 9.59 -5.22
N ARG A 59 -5.68 8.93 -6.16
CA ARG A 59 -5.05 7.64 -5.91
C ARG A 59 -3.99 7.75 -4.82
N LEU A 60 -3.93 6.74 -3.94
CA LEU A 60 -2.95 6.66 -2.86
C LEU A 60 -1.91 5.61 -3.17
N LEU A 61 -0.64 5.92 -2.96
CA LEU A 61 0.46 4.99 -3.13
C LEU A 61 1.38 5.05 -1.93
N ASN A 62 1.60 3.90 -1.29
CA ASN A 62 2.57 3.77 -0.21
C ASN A 62 3.58 2.68 -0.53
N ALA A 63 4.78 2.80 0.03
CA ALA A 63 5.85 1.84 -0.17
C ALA A 63 6.30 1.28 1.16
N TYR A 64 6.46 -0.04 1.22
CA TYR A 64 6.90 -0.74 2.42
C TYR A 64 7.98 -1.75 2.06
N HIS A 65 8.72 -2.21 3.08
CA HIS A 65 9.67 -3.31 2.91
C HIS A 65 9.21 -4.49 3.76
N THR A 66 9.30 -5.68 3.19
CA THR A 66 9.08 -6.91 3.95
C THR A 66 10.27 -7.15 4.88
N SER A 67 10.10 -8.03 5.87
CA SER A 67 11.19 -8.42 6.76
C SER A 67 12.36 -9.07 6.02
N ALA A 68 12.12 -9.59 4.81
CA ALA A 68 13.16 -10.16 3.94
C ALA A 68 13.82 -9.13 3.03
N GLY A 69 13.40 -7.84 3.12
CA GLY A 69 14.00 -6.75 2.35
C GLY A 69 13.39 -6.47 0.99
N ASN A 70 12.31 -7.14 0.63
CA ASN A 70 11.62 -6.88 -0.64
C ASN A 70 10.75 -5.64 -0.52
N LYS A 71 10.80 -4.78 -1.53
CA LYS A 71 9.95 -3.59 -1.59
C LYS A 71 8.58 -3.94 -2.12
N LEU A 72 7.54 -3.44 -1.45
CA LEU A 72 6.15 -3.59 -1.87
C LEU A 72 5.53 -2.22 -2.08
N TRP A 73 4.72 -2.10 -3.12
CA TRP A 73 3.85 -0.94 -3.30
C TRP A 73 2.42 -1.35 -2.98
N VAL A 74 1.70 -0.45 -2.28
CA VAL A 74 0.27 -0.61 -1.99
C VAL A 74 -0.43 0.59 -2.59
N ILE A 75 -1.27 0.36 -3.59
CA ILE A 75 -1.94 1.41 -4.35
C ILE A 75 -3.45 1.26 -4.20
N THR A 76 -4.12 2.34 -3.75
CA THR A 76 -5.59 2.40 -3.69
C THR A 76 -6.08 3.36 -4.76
N GLU A 77 -7.02 2.94 -5.59
CA GLU A 77 -7.57 3.75 -6.67
C GLU A 77 -8.30 4.98 -6.14
N ALA A 78 -8.42 6.01 -6.98
CA ALA A 78 -9.01 7.29 -6.58
C ALA A 78 -10.44 7.16 -6.06
N ASP A 79 -11.24 6.28 -6.65
CA ASP A 79 -12.62 6.03 -6.25
C ASP A 79 -12.74 5.06 -5.08
N ARG A 80 -11.62 4.59 -4.55
CA ARG A 80 -11.55 3.60 -3.45
C ARG A 80 -12.21 2.27 -3.81
N SER A 81 -12.26 1.94 -5.11
CA SER A 81 -12.87 0.69 -5.57
C SER A 81 -11.98 -0.52 -5.36
N SER A 82 -10.65 -0.33 -5.36
CA SER A 82 -9.72 -1.42 -5.20
C SER A 82 -8.38 -0.96 -4.63
N THR A 83 -7.69 -1.89 -3.98
CA THR A 83 -6.32 -1.72 -3.49
C THR A 83 -5.48 -2.88 -4.00
N CYS A 84 -4.33 -2.59 -4.60
CA CYS A 84 -3.42 -3.60 -5.13
C CYS A 84 -2.09 -3.57 -4.40
N ILE A 85 -1.59 -4.75 -4.02
CA ILE A 85 -0.24 -4.94 -3.50
C ILE A 85 0.58 -5.54 -4.62
N LEU A 86 1.70 -4.91 -4.97
CA LEU A 86 2.53 -5.34 -6.08
C LEU A 86 4.00 -5.01 -5.82
N LEU A 87 4.88 -5.68 -6.56
CA LEU A 87 6.29 -5.30 -6.60
C LEU A 87 6.44 -4.12 -7.57
N PRO A 88 7.40 -3.19 -7.33
CA PRO A 88 7.60 -2.06 -8.24
C PRO A 88 7.81 -2.47 -9.70
N GLU A 89 8.51 -3.57 -9.95
CA GLU A 89 8.76 -4.07 -11.31
C GLU A 89 7.51 -4.65 -11.99
N GLU A 90 6.45 -4.85 -11.24
CA GLU A 90 5.18 -5.37 -11.78
C GLU A 90 4.21 -4.26 -12.17
N TYR A 91 4.59 -3.03 -11.89
CA TYR A 91 3.74 -1.88 -12.17
C TYR A 91 3.60 -1.61 -13.69
#